data_138098bb0aa8e2751a2b06f7d4bc9c16
#
_entry.id   138098bb0aa8e2751a2b06f7d4bc9c16
#
_cell.length_a   1.000
_cell.length_b   1.000
_cell.length_c   1.000
_cell.angle_alpha   90.00
_cell.angle_beta   90.00
_cell.angle_gamma   90.00
#
_symmetry.space_group_name_H-M   'P 1'
#
loop_
_entity.id
_entity.type
_entity.pdbx_description
1 polymer ?
#
loop_
_entity_poly.entity_id
_entity_poly.type
_entity_poly.pdbx_seq_one_letter_code
_entity_poly.pdbx_strand_id
1 'polypeptide(L)'
;GDYFDAIYLSDLALKGPGFYAEGGAKNIARRDGMACTVLSAVTTIGRIPDYYFQAVGSGTGAIAAWEANMRLIEDGRFGTNTMKIMVSQNAPFVPMYDAWRADSRKMLPYDADKARRDAEIIDAKVLSNRRPPYAIAGGLYDALKATGGEFFVATNAMARKARKLFHDLEGVDIYS
;
A
#
# COMPACT_ATOMS: atom_id res chain seq x y z
N GLY A 1 -8.46 -19.66 6.10
CA GLY A 1 -7.31 -19.17 5.28
C GLY A 1 -7.18 -17.66 5.37
N ASP A 2 -6.02 -17.14 5.03
CA ASP A 2 -5.74 -15.71 4.99
C ASP A 2 -5.71 -15.19 3.52
N TYR A 3 -5.38 -13.90 3.35
CA TYR A 3 -5.28 -13.29 2.03
C TYR A 3 -4.27 -14.00 1.10
N PHE A 4 -3.18 -14.53 1.64
CA PHE A 4 -2.20 -15.27 0.87
C PHE A 4 -2.74 -16.63 0.41
N ASP A 5 -3.54 -17.32 1.22
CA ASP A 5 -4.16 -18.59 0.84
C ASP A 5 -5.14 -18.37 -0.34
N ALA A 6 -5.85 -17.23 -0.37
CA ALA A 6 -6.70 -16.84 -1.50
C ALA A 6 -5.89 -16.60 -2.78
N ILE A 7 -4.73 -15.93 -2.69
CA ILE A 7 -3.81 -15.77 -3.83
C ILE A 7 -3.35 -17.14 -4.32
N TYR A 8 -2.96 -18.05 -3.43
CA TYR A 8 -2.52 -19.40 -3.79
C TYR A 8 -3.61 -20.18 -4.53
N LEU A 9 -4.86 -20.10 -4.07
CA LEU A 9 -6.00 -20.71 -4.76
C LEU A 9 -6.23 -20.11 -6.15
N SER A 10 -6.08 -18.80 -6.27
CA SER A 10 -6.12 -18.11 -7.57
C SER A 10 -5.03 -18.62 -8.51
N ASP A 11 -3.80 -18.77 -8.03
CA ASP A 11 -2.67 -19.30 -8.82
C ASP A 11 -2.92 -20.75 -9.29
N LEU A 12 -3.63 -21.56 -8.49
CA LEU A 12 -4.05 -22.89 -8.91
C LEU A 12 -5.12 -22.85 -10.02
N ALA A 13 -6.12 -21.96 -9.88
CA ALA A 13 -7.16 -21.78 -10.88
C ALA A 13 -6.59 -21.30 -12.23
N LEU A 14 -5.57 -20.44 -12.21
CA LEU A 14 -4.88 -19.94 -13.41
C LEU A 14 -4.15 -21.02 -14.24
N LYS A 15 -3.96 -22.22 -13.69
CA LYS A 15 -3.44 -23.37 -14.44
C LYS A 15 -4.48 -23.99 -15.38
N GLY A 16 -5.76 -23.70 -15.16
CA GLY A 16 -6.86 -24.14 -16.01
C GLY A 16 -7.08 -23.22 -17.22
N PRO A 17 -7.75 -23.72 -18.27
CA PRO A 17 -8.07 -22.90 -19.44
C PRO A 17 -9.10 -21.82 -19.13
N GLY A 18 -9.03 -20.67 -19.82
CA GLY A 18 -10.03 -19.60 -19.74
C GLY A 18 -9.89 -18.64 -18.57
N PHE A 19 -8.84 -18.79 -17.75
CA PHE A 19 -8.55 -17.87 -16.66
C PHE A 19 -7.27 -17.08 -16.95
N TYR A 20 -7.27 -15.80 -16.60
CA TYR A 20 -6.13 -14.90 -16.78
C TYR A 20 -5.86 -14.14 -15.49
N ALA A 21 -4.57 -13.98 -15.15
CA ALA A 21 -4.19 -13.20 -13.98
C ALA A 21 -4.54 -11.73 -14.18
N GLU A 22 -5.19 -11.11 -13.20
CA GLU A 22 -5.43 -9.66 -13.19
C GLU A 22 -4.12 -8.87 -13.07
N GLY A 23 -3.07 -9.45 -12.47
CA GLY A 23 -1.72 -8.90 -12.43
C GLY A 23 -1.39 -8.06 -11.20
N GLY A 24 -2.36 -7.67 -10.39
CA GLY A 24 -2.14 -6.93 -9.15
C GLY A 24 -1.37 -5.64 -9.37
N ALA A 25 -0.29 -5.42 -8.61
CA ALA A 25 0.56 -4.22 -8.73
C ALA A 25 1.25 -4.06 -10.09
N LYS A 26 1.34 -5.12 -10.89
CA LYS A 26 1.90 -5.06 -12.25
C LYS A 26 0.88 -4.64 -13.30
N ASN A 27 -0.40 -4.63 -12.97
CA ASN A 27 -1.46 -4.22 -13.89
C ASN A 27 -1.55 -2.68 -13.95
N ILE A 28 -1.19 -2.13 -15.11
CA ILE A 28 -1.19 -0.68 -15.35
C ILE A 28 -2.61 -0.11 -15.22
N ALA A 29 -3.62 -0.76 -15.81
CA ALA A 29 -5.00 -0.29 -15.74
C ALA A 29 -5.54 -0.25 -14.30
N ARG A 30 -5.13 -1.22 -13.45
CA ARG A 30 -5.44 -1.17 -12.02
C ARG A 30 -4.83 0.07 -11.36
N ARG A 31 -3.55 0.36 -11.62
CA ARG A 31 -2.89 1.53 -11.05
C ARG A 31 -3.51 2.83 -11.55
N ASP A 32 -3.85 2.92 -12.82
CA ASP A 32 -4.54 4.08 -13.38
C ASP A 32 -5.92 4.29 -12.72
N GLY A 33 -6.69 3.21 -12.51
CA GLY A 33 -7.94 3.28 -11.77
C GLY A 33 -7.75 3.73 -10.31
N MET A 34 -6.72 3.23 -9.62
CA MET A 34 -6.42 3.64 -8.24
C MET A 34 -5.90 5.08 -8.14
N ALA A 35 -5.31 5.63 -9.20
CA ALA A 35 -4.89 7.02 -9.27
C ALA A 35 -6.06 8.02 -9.14
N CYS A 36 -7.29 7.60 -9.42
CA CYS A 36 -8.50 8.44 -9.29
C CYS A 36 -8.65 9.05 -7.89
N THR A 37 -8.16 8.40 -6.84
CA THR A 37 -8.19 8.95 -5.47
C THR A 37 -7.35 10.22 -5.35
N VAL A 38 -6.15 10.23 -5.96
CA VAL A 38 -5.27 11.40 -6.00
C VAL A 38 -5.86 12.48 -6.91
N LEU A 39 -6.37 12.10 -8.09
CA LEU A 39 -6.98 13.05 -9.03
C LEU A 39 -8.19 13.75 -8.41
N SER A 40 -9.05 13.02 -7.69
CA SER A 40 -10.18 13.60 -6.97
C SER A 40 -9.73 14.59 -5.90
N ALA A 41 -8.72 14.24 -5.09
CA ALA A 41 -8.17 15.14 -4.09
C ALA A 41 -7.59 16.40 -4.72
N VAL A 42 -6.75 16.27 -5.75
CA VAL A 42 -6.09 17.40 -6.44
C VAL A 42 -7.10 18.35 -7.07
N THR A 43 -8.14 17.81 -7.72
CA THR A 43 -9.20 18.65 -8.32
C THR A 43 -10.04 19.37 -7.26
N THR A 44 -10.24 18.78 -6.08
CA THR A 44 -10.99 19.38 -4.98
C THR A 44 -10.20 20.48 -4.28
N ILE A 45 -8.91 20.25 -4.00
CA ILE A 45 -8.08 21.21 -3.26
C ILE A 45 -7.35 22.21 -4.16
N GLY A 46 -7.33 22.00 -5.49
CA GLY A 46 -6.71 22.88 -6.47
C GLY A 46 -5.18 22.83 -6.53
N ARG A 47 -4.54 21.86 -5.86
CA ARG A 47 -3.08 21.67 -5.85
C ARG A 47 -2.70 20.22 -5.58
N ILE A 48 -1.43 19.88 -5.85
CA ILE A 48 -0.87 18.59 -5.43
C ILE A 48 -0.72 18.59 -3.89
N PRO A 49 -1.23 17.56 -3.17
CA PRO A 49 -1.00 17.39 -1.73
C PRO A 49 0.49 17.27 -1.39
N ASP A 50 0.86 17.64 -0.15
CA ASP A 50 2.24 17.48 0.32
C ASP A 50 2.54 16.03 0.70
N TYR A 51 1.51 15.29 1.13
CA TYR A 51 1.62 13.92 1.62
C TYR A 51 0.49 13.03 1.11
N TYR A 52 0.81 11.76 0.91
CA TYR A 52 -0.13 10.67 0.69
C TYR A 52 0.07 9.60 1.75
N PHE A 53 -0.96 9.31 2.54
CA PHE A 53 -0.90 8.31 3.60
C PHE A 53 -1.71 7.06 3.22
N GLN A 54 -1.12 5.88 3.40
CA GLN A 54 -1.81 4.62 3.15
C GLN A 54 -1.31 3.49 4.05
N ALA A 55 -2.23 2.72 4.64
CA ALA A 55 -1.92 1.39 5.15
C ALA A 55 -1.80 0.41 3.97
N VAL A 56 -0.75 -0.42 3.96
CA VAL A 56 -0.40 -1.22 2.78
C VAL A 56 -0.37 -2.72 3.06
N GLY A 57 -1.00 -3.48 2.14
CA GLY A 57 -0.81 -4.93 2.00
C GLY A 57 0.12 -5.27 0.83
N SER A 58 -0.10 -4.62 -0.32
CA SER A 58 0.74 -4.77 -1.52
C SER A 58 1.46 -3.48 -1.93
N GLY A 59 0.97 -2.33 -1.48
CA GLY A 59 1.48 -1.01 -1.85
C GLY A 59 0.99 -0.50 -3.21
N THR A 60 0.08 -1.20 -3.89
CA THR A 60 -0.38 -0.82 -5.24
C THR A 60 -0.96 0.59 -5.29
N GLY A 61 -1.75 1.00 -4.28
CA GLY A 61 -2.32 2.36 -4.22
C GLY A 61 -1.24 3.43 -4.05
N ALA A 62 -0.22 3.17 -3.24
CA ALA A 62 0.92 4.07 -3.07
C ALA A 62 1.75 4.23 -4.35
N ILE A 63 1.94 3.13 -5.10
CA ILE A 63 2.57 3.17 -6.43
C ILE A 63 1.72 4.03 -7.38
N ALA A 64 0.41 3.80 -7.43
CA ALA A 64 -0.52 4.56 -8.25
C ALA A 64 -0.53 6.06 -7.91
N ALA A 65 -0.47 6.38 -6.61
CA ALA A 65 -0.38 7.76 -6.15
C ALA A 65 0.92 8.45 -6.60
N TRP A 66 2.05 7.74 -6.52
CA TRP A 66 3.32 8.23 -7.03
C TRP A 66 3.30 8.45 -8.54
N GLU A 67 2.78 7.49 -9.31
CA GLU A 67 2.63 7.62 -10.78
C GLU A 67 1.71 8.79 -11.15
N ALA A 68 0.60 8.97 -10.43
CA ALA A 68 -0.28 10.12 -10.60
C ALA A 68 0.44 11.44 -10.30
N ASN A 69 1.24 11.50 -9.23
CA ASN A 69 2.01 12.70 -8.89
C ASN A 69 3.00 13.07 -9.99
N MET A 70 3.74 12.10 -10.54
CA MET A 70 4.66 12.37 -11.66
C MET A 70 3.93 12.98 -12.86
N ARG A 71 2.78 12.41 -13.25
CA ARG A 71 1.96 12.93 -14.36
C ARG A 71 1.39 14.32 -14.08
N LEU A 72 0.98 14.60 -12.84
CA LEU A 72 0.48 15.92 -12.42
C LEU A 72 1.57 16.98 -12.42
N ILE A 73 2.81 16.63 -12.05
CA ILE A 73 3.97 17.51 -12.14
C ILE A 73 4.27 17.84 -13.61
N GLU A 74 4.25 16.83 -14.48
CA GLU A 74 4.46 17.00 -15.93
C GLU A 74 3.36 17.88 -16.57
N ASP A 75 2.11 17.70 -16.15
CA ASP A 75 0.96 18.51 -16.58
C ASP A 75 1.04 19.97 -16.11
N GLY A 76 1.58 20.22 -14.92
CA GLY A 76 1.87 21.53 -14.37
C GLY A 76 0.67 22.35 -13.86
N ARG A 77 -0.56 21.98 -14.14
CA ARG A 77 -1.78 22.76 -13.77
C ARG A 77 -2.00 22.87 -12.25
N PHE A 78 -1.50 21.92 -11.47
CA PHE A 78 -1.74 21.82 -10.03
C PHE A 78 -0.46 22.05 -9.20
N GLY A 79 0.61 22.54 -9.83
CA GLY A 79 1.92 22.75 -9.21
C GLY A 79 2.91 21.64 -9.54
N THR A 80 4.12 21.76 -8.93
CA THR A 80 5.26 20.90 -9.25
C THR A 80 5.85 20.20 -8.01
N ASN A 81 5.12 20.24 -6.88
CA ASN A 81 5.62 19.62 -5.65
C ASN A 81 5.56 18.09 -5.72
N THR A 82 6.57 17.45 -5.18
CA THR A 82 6.60 15.99 -5.01
C THR A 82 5.82 15.64 -3.75
N MET A 83 4.72 14.91 -3.93
CA MET A 83 3.90 14.38 -2.85
C MET A 83 4.65 13.24 -2.15
N LYS A 84 4.98 13.40 -0.86
CA LYS A 84 5.67 12.36 -0.10
C LYS A 84 4.75 11.17 0.17
N ILE A 85 5.22 9.99 -0.18
CA ILE A 85 4.47 8.73 0.03
C ILE A 85 4.76 8.21 1.44
N MET A 86 3.75 8.21 2.30
CA MET A 86 3.83 7.76 3.69
C MET A 86 3.00 6.49 3.85
N VAL A 87 3.64 5.37 4.15
CA VAL A 87 2.93 4.09 4.24
C VAL A 87 3.09 3.44 5.60
N SER A 88 2.15 2.56 5.95
CA SER A 88 2.22 1.82 7.22
C SER A 88 1.81 0.37 7.08
N GLN A 89 2.37 -0.48 7.94
CA GLN A 89 1.89 -1.84 8.17
C GLN A 89 1.46 -2.03 9.62
N ASN A 90 0.56 -3.00 9.82
CA ASN A 90 0.01 -3.33 11.12
C ASN A 90 0.87 -4.42 11.82
N ALA A 91 1.52 -4.05 12.93
CA ALA A 91 2.26 -4.99 13.74
C ALA A 91 1.32 -6.02 14.43
N PRO A 92 1.78 -7.29 14.59
CA PRO A 92 3.17 -7.74 14.43
C PRO A 92 3.59 -8.14 13.00
N PHE A 93 2.71 -8.06 11.99
CA PHE A 93 3.01 -8.49 10.63
C PHE A 93 3.48 -7.33 9.75
N VAL A 94 4.81 -7.10 9.69
CA VAL A 94 5.40 -5.92 9.06
C VAL A 94 6.55 -6.22 8.07
N PRO A 95 6.41 -7.21 7.16
CA PRO A 95 7.53 -7.70 6.37
C PRO A 95 8.14 -6.67 5.41
N MET A 96 7.33 -5.74 4.85
CA MET A 96 7.86 -4.68 3.98
C MET A 96 8.57 -3.58 4.78
N TYR A 97 8.06 -3.26 5.98
CA TYR A 97 8.73 -2.33 6.87
C TYR A 97 10.12 -2.84 7.27
N ASP A 98 10.24 -4.12 7.62
CA ASP A 98 11.53 -4.72 7.99
C ASP A 98 12.54 -4.62 6.83
N ALA A 99 12.10 -4.89 5.59
CA ALA A 99 12.92 -4.71 4.40
C ALA A 99 13.32 -3.24 4.18
N TRP A 100 12.38 -2.31 4.36
CA TRP A 100 12.63 -0.86 4.26
C TRP A 100 13.66 -0.39 5.29
N ARG A 101 13.53 -0.79 6.55
CA ARG A 101 14.46 -0.44 7.64
C ARG A 101 15.87 -0.99 7.42
N ALA A 102 15.99 -2.12 6.73
CA ALA A 102 17.27 -2.70 6.33
C ALA A 102 17.84 -2.09 5.03
N ASP A 103 17.20 -1.05 4.49
CA ASP A 103 17.50 -0.45 3.19
C ASP A 103 17.58 -1.49 2.05
N SER A 104 16.77 -2.53 2.15
CA SER A 104 16.74 -3.63 1.19
C SER A 104 15.57 -3.49 0.23
N ARG A 105 15.85 -3.49 -1.07
CA ARG A 105 14.81 -3.66 -2.09
C ARG A 105 14.15 -5.04 -2.04
N LYS A 106 14.88 -6.06 -1.57
CA LYS A 106 14.36 -7.43 -1.47
C LYS A 106 13.74 -7.66 -0.10
N MET A 107 12.66 -8.43 -0.10
CA MET A 107 12.08 -8.92 1.15
C MET A 107 13.12 -9.71 1.94
N LEU A 108 13.18 -9.48 3.24
CA LEU A 108 14.02 -10.26 4.13
C LEU A 108 13.44 -11.68 4.28
N PRO A 109 14.28 -12.71 4.50
CA PRO A 109 13.81 -14.03 4.88
C PRO A 109 12.95 -13.96 6.14
N TYR A 110 11.85 -14.68 6.16
CA TYR A 110 10.99 -14.79 7.33
C TYR A 110 10.46 -16.22 7.50
N ASP A 111 10.18 -16.58 8.74
CA ASP A 111 9.53 -17.84 9.07
C ASP A 111 8.08 -17.83 8.64
N ALA A 112 7.68 -18.79 7.78
CA ALA A 112 6.34 -18.81 7.18
C ALA A 112 5.22 -19.07 8.20
N ASP A 113 5.49 -19.90 9.23
CA ASP A 113 4.51 -20.21 10.26
C ASP A 113 4.35 -19.03 11.23
N LYS A 114 5.48 -18.36 11.56
CA LYS A 114 5.42 -17.10 12.31
C LYS A 114 4.64 -16.04 11.54
N ALA A 115 4.89 -15.86 10.26
CA ALA A 115 4.18 -14.89 9.42
C ALA A 115 2.67 -15.15 9.37
N ARG A 116 2.26 -16.44 9.33
CA ARG A 116 0.84 -16.83 9.40
C ARG A 116 0.24 -16.46 10.74
N ARG A 117 0.88 -16.80 11.85
CA ARG A 117 0.41 -16.44 13.20
C ARG A 117 0.31 -14.92 13.37
N ASP A 118 1.33 -14.18 12.93
CA ASP A 118 1.35 -12.72 13.01
C ASP A 118 0.21 -12.10 12.18
N ALA A 119 -0.05 -12.61 10.98
CA ALA A 119 -1.17 -12.17 10.14
C ALA A 119 -2.56 -12.46 10.76
N GLU A 120 -2.66 -13.49 11.61
CA GLU A 120 -3.89 -13.79 12.36
C GLU A 120 -4.15 -12.82 13.52
N ILE A 121 -3.12 -12.14 14.02
CA ILE A 121 -3.22 -11.23 15.17
C ILE A 121 -3.61 -9.81 14.77
N ILE A 122 -3.16 -9.32 13.60
CA ILE A 122 -3.41 -7.94 13.18
C ILE A 122 -4.91 -7.66 12.98
N ASP A 123 -5.34 -6.43 13.27
CA ASP A 123 -6.73 -6.01 13.01
C ASP A 123 -6.99 -5.82 11.52
N ALA A 124 -6.02 -5.31 10.76
CA ALA A 124 -6.12 -5.06 9.33
C ALA A 124 -5.92 -6.36 8.49
N LYS A 125 -6.81 -7.33 8.65
CA LYS A 125 -6.74 -8.66 8.03
C LYS A 125 -6.54 -8.63 6.51
N VAL A 126 -7.19 -7.70 5.82
CA VAL A 126 -7.11 -7.54 4.36
C VAL A 126 -5.74 -7.08 3.87
N LEU A 127 -4.89 -6.59 4.76
CA LEU A 127 -3.54 -6.13 4.45
C LEU A 127 -2.45 -7.18 4.78
N SER A 128 -2.82 -8.42 5.04
CA SER A 128 -1.95 -9.51 5.47
C SER A 128 -1.25 -10.26 4.33
N ASN A 129 -0.88 -9.59 3.25
CA ASN A 129 -0.18 -10.25 2.14
C ASN A 129 1.22 -10.72 2.56
N ARG A 130 1.40 -12.04 2.68
CA ARG A 130 2.67 -12.66 3.08
C ARG A 130 3.74 -12.65 1.97
N ARG A 131 3.38 -12.34 0.72
CA ARG A 131 4.30 -12.17 -0.42
C ARG A 131 3.98 -10.89 -1.20
N PRO A 132 4.15 -9.72 -0.57
CA PRO A 132 3.86 -8.47 -1.23
C PRO A 132 4.84 -8.21 -2.40
N PRO A 133 4.39 -7.54 -3.47
CA PRO A 133 5.22 -7.23 -4.64
C PRO A 133 6.13 -6.01 -4.38
N TYR A 134 6.81 -5.99 -3.25
CA TYR A 134 7.62 -4.86 -2.78
C TYR A 134 8.83 -4.57 -3.67
N ALA A 135 9.47 -5.63 -4.18
CA ALA A 135 10.74 -5.56 -4.90
C ALA A 135 10.63 -5.28 -6.41
N ILE A 136 9.43 -5.15 -6.95
CA ILE A 136 9.26 -4.90 -8.40
C ILE A 136 9.86 -3.55 -8.79
N ALA A 137 10.42 -3.46 -10.00
CA ALA A 137 10.88 -2.18 -10.56
C ALA A 137 9.69 -1.22 -10.72
N GLY A 138 9.86 0.05 -10.32
CA GLY A 138 8.76 1.01 -10.24
C GLY A 138 7.73 0.68 -9.15
N GLY A 139 8.09 -0.16 -8.18
CA GLY A 139 7.24 -0.59 -7.08
C GLY A 139 7.32 0.32 -5.84
N LEU A 140 6.82 -0.21 -4.71
CA LEU A 140 6.71 0.57 -3.48
C LEU A 140 8.06 1.09 -2.96
N TYR A 141 9.12 0.27 -3.04
CA TYR A 141 10.47 0.70 -2.64
C TYR A 141 10.92 1.93 -3.44
N ASP A 142 10.73 1.91 -4.76
CA ASP A 142 11.11 3.03 -5.63
C ASP A 142 10.27 4.26 -5.36
N ALA A 143 8.97 4.11 -5.15
CA ALA A 143 8.06 5.21 -4.81
C ALA A 143 8.49 5.93 -3.53
N LEU A 144 8.81 5.18 -2.48
CA LEU A 144 9.30 5.75 -1.22
C LEU A 144 10.64 6.48 -1.40
N LYS A 145 11.61 5.86 -2.08
CA LYS A 145 12.92 6.49 -2.34
C LYS A 145 12.79 7.75 -3.19
N ALA A 146 12.01 7.71 -4.25
CA ALA A 146 11.85 8.83 -5.19
C ALA A 146 11.13 10.04 -4.58
N THR A 147 10.26 9.82 -3.58
CA THR A 147 9.44 10.88 -2.98
C THR A 147 9.98 11.39 -1.64
N GLY A 148 11.09 10.82 -1.14
CA GLY A 148 11.53 11.06 0.24
C GLY A 148 10.47 10.62 1.26
N GLY A 149 9.74 9.57 0.91
CA GLY A 149 8.70 8.98 1.72
C GLY A 149 9.22 8.18 2.91
N GLU A 150 8.29 7.66 3.73
CA GLU A 150 8.64 6.91 4.93
C GLU A 150 7.69 5.75 5.16
N PHE A 151 8.18 4.74 5.87
CA PHE A 151 7.42 3.55 6.23
C PHE A 151 7.24 3.48 7.75
N PHE A 152 5.99 3.34 8.20
CA PHE A 152 5.64 3.33 9.62
C PHE A 152 5.09 1.97 10.06
N VAL A 153 5.06 1.77 11.37
CA VAL A 153 4.41 0.61 12.01
C VAL A 153 3.33 1.11 12.94
N ALA A 154 2.14 0.52 12.82
CA ALA A 154 1.04 0.75 13.75
C ALA A 154 0.67 -0.56 14.45
N THR A 155 0.58 -0.55 15.77
CA THR A 155 0.00 -1.67 16.53
C THR A 155 -1.53 -1.62 16.45
N ASN A 156 -2.21 -2.73 16.75
CA ASN A 156 -3.67 -2.76 16.86
C ASN A 156 -4.20 -1.68 17.81
N ALA A 157 -3.54 -1.49 18.96
CA ALA A 157 -3.93 -0.46 19.93
C ALA A 157 -3.81 0.96 19.36
N MET A 158 -2.71 1.25 18.63
CA MET A 158 -2.52 2.54 17.96
C MET A 158 -3.59 2.77 16.88
N ALA A 159 -3.88 1.76 16.06
CA ALA A 159 -4.88 1.84 15.01
C ALA A 159 -6.29 2.12 15.60
N ARG A 160 -6.67 1.41 16.65
CA ARG A 160 -7.97 1.65 17.34
C ARG A 160 -8.04 3.03 17.96
N LYS A 161 -6.96 3.51 18.60
CA LYS A 161 -6.90 4.87 19.14
C LYS A 161 -6.99 5.93 18.05
N ALA A 162 -6.27 5.74 16.94
CA ALA A 162 -6.30 6.66 15.80
C ALA A 162 -7.71 6.72 15.17
N ARG A 163 -8.39 5.58 15.01
CA ARG A 163 -9.76 5.50 14.51
C ARG A 163 -10.74 6.28 15.39
N LYS A 164 -10.62 6.09 16.73
CA LYS A 164 -11.47 6.87 17.66
C LYS A 164 -11.19 8.36 17.56
N LEU A 165 -9.92 8.76 17.54
CA LEU A 165 -9.54 10.17 17.42
C LEU A 165 -10.06 10.78 16.12
N PHE A 166 -9.97 10.06 15.01
CA PHE A 166 -10.48 10.51 13.71
C PHE A 166 -11.99 10.70 13.74
N HIS A 167 -12.73 9.74 14.32
CA HIS A 167 -14.17 9.87 14.53
C HIS A 167 -14.53 11.09 15.39
N ASP A 168 -13.82 11.27 16.51
CA ASP A 168 -14.08 12.38 17.45
C ASP A 168 -13.81 13.76 16.81
N LEU A 169 -12.86 13.87 15.88
CA LEU A 169 -12.48 15.12 15.24
C LEU A 169 -13.26 15.42 13.95
N GLU A 170 -13.49 14.40 13.12
CA GLU A 170 -14.02 14.56 11.77
C GLU A 170 -15.48 14.11 11.64
N GLY A 171 -16.04 13.45 12.66
CA GLY A 171 -17.40 12.91 12.63
C GLY A 171 -17.61 11.77 11.63
N VAL A 172 -16.51 11.12 11.19
CA VAL A 172 -16.53 10.07 10.17
C VAL A 172 -15.97 8.77 10.73
N ASP A 173 -16.67 7.66 10.48
CA ASP A 173 -16.18 6.33 10.79
C ASP A 173 -15.30 5.81 9.65
N ILE A 174 -14.05 5.43 10.00
CA ILE A 174 -13.15 4.71 9.11
C ILE A 174 -13.10 3.24 9.52
N TYR A 175 -13.18 2.37 8.53
CA TYR A 175 -13.11 0.92 8.73
C TYR A 175 -11.69 0.41 8.48
N SER A 176 -11.29 -0.60 9.25
CA SER A 176 -9.99 -1.28 9.13
C SER A 176 -10.14 -2.67 8.49
#